data_927f3352a33314ca5a2a00f57e07efcf
#
_entry.id   927f3352a33314ca5a2a00f57e07efcf
#
_cell.length_a   1.000
_cell.length_b   1.000
_cell.length_c   1.000
_cell.angle_alpha   90.00
_cell.angle_beta   90.00
_cell.angle_gamma   90.00
#
_symmetry.space_group_name_H-M   'P 1'
#
loop_
_entity.id
_entity.type
_entity.pdbx_description
1 polymer ?
#
loop_
_entity_poly.entity_id
_entity_poly.type
_entity_poly.pdbx_seq_one_letter_code
_entity_poly.pdbx_strand_id
1 'polypeptide(L)'
;NSIGRPDFFEKYKIQMTKHNFSAGPSILPKSVIQEASKGVNDINNSGLSLLEISHRSKDFKEIMHEATSLALNLLGLENKGYKALFLQGGASMQFLMTAYNLLENKAGYLNTGAWASKALKEAKIFGDAIEIASSKDNNFNYIPKEYSIDSDLDYFHITSNNTIFGTQIKHIPDTDVCLVSDMSSDIFSRKID
;
A
#
# COMPACT_ATOMS: atom_id res chain seq x y z
N ASN A 1 -17.78 -3.89 -60.08
CA ASN A 1 -18.50 -4.30 -58.86
C ASN A 1 -17.62 -5.32 -58.13
N SER A 2 -16.65 -4.88 -57.34
CA SER A 2 -15.89 -5.71 -56.42
C SER A 2 -16.63 -5.70 -55.06
N ILE A 3 -17.40 -6.74 -54.82
CA ILE A 3 -17.93 -7.02 -53.50
C ILE A 3 -16.73 -7.41 -52.63
N GLY A 4 -16.20 -6.46 -51.85
CA GLY A 4 -15.19 -6.75 -50.84
C GLY A 4 -15.71 -7.77 -49.85
N ARG A 5 -15.07 -8.93 -49.79
CA ARG A 5 -15.31 -9.90 -48.70
C ARG A 5 -14.88 -9.21 -47.42
N PRO A 6 -15.76 -9.13 -46.41
CA PRO A 6 -15.32 -8.67 -45.09
C PRO A 6 -14.21 -9.61 -44.62
N ASP A 7 -13.13 -9.00 -44.15
CA ASP A 7 -11.95 -9.71 -43.72
C ASP A 7 -12.35 -10.66 -42.56
N PHE A 8 -12.26 -11.96 -42.81
CA PHE A 8 -12.65 -13.01 -41.87
C PHE A 8 -11.89 -12.85 -40.54
N PHE A 9 -10.75 -12.21 -40.55
CA PHE A 9 -9.92 -11.91 -39.39
C PHE A 9 -10.41 -10.74 -38.54
N GLU A 10 -11.21 -9.80 -39.08
CA GLU A 10 -11.81 -8.73 -38.27
C GLU A 10 -12.98 -9.24 -37.39
N LYS A 11 -13.65 -10.31 -37.80
CA LYS A 11 -14.80 -10.86 -37.10
C LYS A 11 -14.44 -11.67 -35.86
N TYR A 12 -13.18 -12.06 -35.72
CA TYR A 12 -12.66 -12.82 -34.58
C TYR A 12 -11.41 -12.18 -34.01
N LYS A 13 -11.50 -10.89 -33.66
CA LYS A 13 -10.54 -10.32 -32.69
C LYS A 13 -10.77 -11.05 -31.36
N ILE A 14 -10.09 -12.17 -31.18
CA ILE A 14 -9.91 -12.76 -29.86
C ILE A 14 -9.21 -11.70 -29.06
N GLN A 15 -9.96 -11.02 -28.19
CA GLN A 15 -9.41 -10.05 -27.27
C GLN A 15 -8.55 -10.82 -26.28
N MET A 16 -7.26 -10.96 -26.62
CA MET A 16 -6.29 -11.64 -25.74
C MET A 16 -6.25 -10.88 -24.42
N THR A 17 -6.75 -11.48 -23.38
CA THR A 17 -6.65 -10.92 -22.03
C THR A 17 -5.18 -10.98 -21.61
N LYS A 18 -4.57 -9.82 -21.42
CA LYS A 18 -3.21 -9.76 -20.87
C LYS A 18 -3.26 -10.09 -19.39
N HIS A 19 -2.38 -10.97 -18.95
CA HIS A 19 -2.17 -11.22 -17.54
C HIS A 19 -1.19 -10.19 -16.99
N ASN A 20 -1.62 -9.48 -15.95
CA ASN A 20 -0.81 -8.49 -15.26
C ASN A 20 -0.37 -9.04 -13.89
N PHE A 21 0.94 -9.15 -13.69
CA PHE A 21 1.56 -9.60 -12.44
C PHE A 21 2.34 -8.48 -11.75
N SER A 22 2.12 -7.22 -12.13
CA SER A 22 2.79 -6.07 -11.51
C SER A 22 2.33 -5.92 -10.06
N ALA A 23 3.29 -5.63 -9.18
CA ALA A 23 3.02 -5.38 -7.76
C ALA A 23 2.34 -4.03 -7.49
N GLY A 24 2.57 -3.06 -8.39
CA GLY A 24 1.93 -1.75 -8.37
C GLY A 24 2.37 -0.88 -9.58
N PRO A 25 1.43 -0.33 -10.37
CA PRO A 25 -0.03 -0.56 -10.31
C PRO A 25 -0.40 -2.01 -10.57
N SER A 26 -1.25 -2.56 -9.72
CA SER A 26 -1.66 -3.96 -9.80
C SER A 26 -3.01 -4.12 -10.52
N ILE A 27 -3.38 -5.37 -10.78
CA ILE A 27 -4.67 -5.70 -11.35
C ILE A 27 -5.80 -5.39 -10.35
N LEU A 28 -6.90 -4.83 -10.84
CA LEU A 28 -8.14 -4.67 -10.10
C LEU A 28 -9.21 -5.62 -10.68
N PRO A 29 -10.17 -6.08 -9.87
CA PRO A 29 -11.35 -6.79 -10.37
C PRO A 29 -12.09 -5.94 -11.41
N LYS A 30 -12.58 -6.58 -12.47
CA LYS A 30 -13.33 -5.87 -13.54
C LYS A 30 -14.56 -5.14 -13.00
N SER A 31 -15.23 -5.69 -11.99
CA SER A 31 -16.37 -5.05 -11.32
C SER A 31 -15.99 -3.71 -10.68
N VAL A 32 -14.83 -3.64 -10.02
CA VAL A 32 -14.33 -2.40 -9.41
C VAL A 32 -14.07 -1.32 -10.48
N ILE A 33 -13.46 -1.70 -11.61
CA ILE A 33 -13.22 -0.78 -12.74
C ILE A 33 -14.56 -0.30 -13.32
N GLN A 34 -15.54 -1.17 -13.44
CA GLN A 34 -16.88 -0.82 -13.95
C GLN A 34 -17.62 0.15 -13.02
N GLU A 35 -17.59 -0.10 -11.70
CA GLU A 35 -18.21 0.80 -10.72
C GLU A 35 -17.49 2.16 -10.66
N ALA A 36 -16.17 2.18 -10.68
CA ALA A 36 -15.41 3.43 -10.78
C ALA A 36 -15.78 4.23 -12.04
N SER A 37 -15.91 3.54 -13.20
CA SER A 37 -16.33 4.17 -14.45
C SER A 37 -17.74 4.77 -14.37
N LYS A 38 -18.68 4.11 -13.71
CA LYS A 38 -20.03 4.67 -13.48
C LYS A 38 -19.96 5.94 -12.65
N GLY A 39 -19.24 5.92 -11.53
CA GLY A 39 -19.08 7.08 -10.67
C GLY A 39 -18.38 8.28 -11.36
N VAL A 40 -17.44 8.00 -12.25
CA VAL A 40 -16.80 9.05 -13.08
C VAL A 40 -17.78 9.65 -14.09
N ASN A 41 -18.71 8.87 -14.63
CA ASN A 41 -19.72 9.38 -15.56
C ASN A 41 -20.86 10.10 -14.83
N ASP A 42 -21.39 9.53 -13.77
CA ASP A 42 -22.50 10.08 -13.00
C ASP A 42 -22.52 9.45 -11.61
N ILE A 43 -22.20 10.22 -10.59
CA ILE A 43 -22.23 9.75 -9.21
C ILE A 43 -23.65 9.74 -8.65
N ASN A 44 -24.13 8.60 -8.24
CA ASN A 44 -25.44 8.41 -7.59
C ASN A 44 -26.64 8.99 -8.38
N ASN A 45 -26.57 9.03 -9.72
CA ASN A 45 -27.57 9.62 -10.61
C ASN A 45 -27.83 11.12 -10.30
N SER A 46 -26.80 11.83 -9.89
CA SER A 46 -26.86 13.27 -9.57
C SER A 46 -26.80 14.16 -10.81
N GLY A 47 -26.45 13.60 -11.97
CA GLY A 47 -26.12 14.34 -13.18
C GLY A 47 -24.74 14.97 -13.18
N LEU A 48 -23.88 14.63 -12.19
CA LEU A 48 -22.52 15.12 -12.06
C LEU A 48 -21.53 13.96 -11.96
N SER A 49 -20.33 14.16 -12.49
CA SER A 49 -19.21 13.25 -12.29
C SER A 49 -18.67 13.31 -10.84
N LEU A 50 -18.17 12.20 -10.33
CA LEU A 50 -17.39 12.20 -9.09
C LEU A 50 -16.23 13.21 -9.12
N LEU A 51 -15.68 13.50 -10.31
CA LEU A 51 -14.58 14.46 -10.48
C LEU A 51 -15.04 15.92 -10.43
N GLU A 52 -16.35 16.18 -10.52
CA GLU A 52 -16.94 17.52 -10.53
C GLU A 52 -17.54 17.91 -9.17
N ILE A 53 -17.74 16.96 -8.28
CA ILE A 53 -18.28 17.24 -6.94
C ILE A 53 -17.20 17.69 -5.96
N SER A 54 -17.59 18.56 -5.02
CA SER A 54 -16.69 19.00 -3.96
C SER A 54 -16.37 17.87 -2.98
N HIS A 55 -15.10 17.77 -2.54
CA HIS A 55 -14.71 16.90 -1.42
C HIS A 55 -15.43 17.21 -0.10
N ARG A 56 -16.15 18.35 -0.02
CA ARG A 56 -16.99 18.75 1.12
C ARG A 56 -18.46 18.40 0.95
N SER A 57 -18.86 17.94 -0.23
CA SER A 57 -20.24 17.51 -0.50
C SER A 57 -20.61 16.31 0.38
N LYS A 58 -21.90 16.11 0.56
CA LYS A 58 -22.45 14.98 1.32
C LYS A 58 -22.01 13.65 0.68
N ASP A 59 -22.20 13.51 -0.62
CA ASP A 59 -21.88 12.29 -1.36
C ASP A 59 -20.40 11.91 -1.24
N PHE A 60 -19.49 12.89 -1.39
CA PHE A 60 -18.06 12.61 -1.22
C PHE A 60 -17.69 12.20 0.21
N LYS A 61 -18.29 12.87 1.21
CA LYS A 61 -18.07 12.51 2.61
C LYS A 61 -18.57 11.11 2.94
N GLU A 62 -19.69 10.68 2.37
CA GLU A 62 -20.23 9.32 2.53
C GLU A 62 -19.28 8.28 1.96
N ILE A 63 -18.74 8.50 0.75
CA ILE A 63 -17.72 7.62 0.14
C ILE A 63 -16.48 7.52 1.04
N MET A 64 -15.97 8.64 1.55
CA MET A 64 -14.79 8.64 2.41
C MET A 64 -15.05 7.96 3.75
N HIS A 65 -16.23 8.14 4.31
CA HIS A 65 -16.63 7.47 5.55
C HIS A 65 -16.71 5.96 5.35
N GLU A 66 -17.36 5.52 4.27
CA GLU A 66 -17.45 4.09 3.93
C GLU A 66 -16.06 3.49 3.71
N ALA A 67 -15.20 4.14 2.93
CA ALA A 67 -13.83 3.67 2.67
C ALA A 67 -13.01 3.53 3.97
N THR A 68 -13.14 4.50 4.89
CA THR A 68 -12.49 4.47 6.21
C THR A 68 -12.99 3.30 7.05
N SER A 69 -14.31 3.13 7.13
CA SER A 69 -14.94 2.04 7.89
C SER A 69 -14.55 0.68 7.33
N LEU A 70 -14.57 0.50 6.00
CA LEU A 70 -14.17 -0.74 5.35
C LEU A 70 -12.69 -1.08 5.62
N ALA A 71 -11.80 -0.10 5.57
CA ALA A 71 -10.38 -0.32 5.87
C ALA A 71 -10.18 -0.82 7.31
N LEU A 72 -10.84 -0.19 8.28
CA LEU A 72 -10.76 -0.62 9.69
C LEU A 72 -11.41 -1.99 9.91
N ASN A 73 -12.55 -2.25 9.26
CA ASN A 73 -13.25 -3.54 9.37
C ASN A 73 -12.39 -4.69 8.83
N LEU A 74 -11.79 -4.53 7.64
CA LEU A 74 -10.93 -5.53 7.02
C LEU A 74 -9.70 -5.87 7.86
N LEU A 75 -9.22 -4.92 8.66
CA LEU A 75 -8.11 -5.12 9.59
C LEU A 75 -8.58 -5.58 11.00
N GLY A 76 -9.89 -5.68 11.24
CA GLY A 76 -10.44 -6.01 12.55
C GLY A 76 -10.19 -4.95 13.62
N LEU A 77 -10.03 -3.68 13.21
CA LEU A 77 -9.65 -2.54 14.06
C LEU A 77 -10.81 -1.59 14.39
N GLU A 78 -12.03 -1.90 13.95
CA GLU A 78 -13.21 -1.11 14.30
C GLU A 78 -13.41 -1.03 15.82
N ASN A 79 -13.73 0.17 16.32
CA ASN A 79 -13.96 0.46 17.74
C ASN A 79 -12.78 0.16 18.67
N LYS A 80 -11.58 -0.01 18.15
CA LYS A 80 -10.35 -0.26 18.91
C LYS A 80 -9.44 0.96 19.05
N GLY A 81 -9.96 2.16 18.77
CA GLY A 81 -9.19 3.42 18.87
C GLY A 81 -8.32 3.75 17.66
N TYR A 82 -8.34 2.93 16.61
CA TYR A 82 -7.58 3.17 15.37
C TYR A 82 -8.31 4.11 14.41
N LYS A 83 -7.55 4.74 13.54
CA LYS A 83 -8.06 5.62 12.48
C LYS A 83 -7.41 5.26 11.14
N ALA A 84 -8.20 5.25 10.07
CA ALA A 84 -7.69 5.21 8.71
C ALA A 84 -7.61 6.63 8.17
N LEU A 85 -6.45 7.00 7.61
CA LEU A 85 -6.18 8.30 7.01
C LEU A 85 -5.79 8.10 5.55
N PHE A 86 -6.45 8.81 4.64
CA PHE A 86 -6.10 8.86 3.23
C PHE A 86 -5.25 10.10 2.98
N LEU A 87 -3.94 9.90 2.84
CA LEU A 87 -2.95 10.95 2.70
C LEU A 87 -2.31 10.91 1.31
N GLN A 88 -1.83 12.06 0.87
CA GLN A 88 -1.11 12.17 -0.40
C GLN A 88 0.36 11.78 -0.28
N GLY A 89 1.03 11.56 -1.42
CA GLY A 89 2.48 11.40 -1.51
C GLY A 89 2.98 9.95 -1.59
N GLY A 90 2.10 8.97 -1.47
CA GLY A 90 2.46 7.54 -1.50
C GLY A 90 3.45 7.15 -0.42
N ALA A 91 4.04 5.94 -0.51
CA ALA A 91 4.96 5.40 0.49
C ALA A 91 6.21 6.26 0.70
N SER A 92 6.74 6.90 -0.35
CA SER A 92 7.92 7.75 -0.22
C SER A 92 7.69 8.95 0.72
N MET A 93 6.51 9.56 0.65
CA MET A 93 6.15 10.63 1.57
C MET A 93 5.86 10.07 2.98
N GLN A 94 5.30 8.86 3.08
CA GLN A 94 5.05 8.23 4.38
C GLN A 94 6.34 7.89 5.12
N PHE A 95 7.44 7.53 4.43
CA PHE A 95 8.75 7.34 5.07
C PHE A 95 9.22 8.62 5.76
N LEU A 96 9.09 9.75 5.07
CA LEU A 96 9.40 11.07 5.62
C LEU A 96 8.44 11.42 6.78
N MET A 97 7.13 11.26 6.59
CA MET A 97 6.13 11.60 7.60
C MET A 97 6.30 10.77 8.87
N THR A 98 6.65 9.50 8.74
CA THR A 98 6.93 8.63 9.89
C THR A 98 8.10 9.17 10.71
N ALA A 99 9.23 9.42 10.08
CA ALA A 99 10.38 9.96 10.77
C ALA A 99 10.11 11.34 11.35
N TYR A 100 9.49 12.23 10.59
CA TYR A 100 9.17 13.59 11.03
C TYR A 100 8.26 13.65 12.27
N ASN A 101 7.33 12.71 12.38
CA ASN A 101 6.35 12.72 13.48
C ASN A 101 6.72 11.83 14.67
N LEU A 102 7.52 10.78 14.47
CA LEU A 102 7.76 9.75 15.47
C LEU A 102 9.20 9.66 15.95
N LEU A 103 10.18 10.18 15.20
CA LEU A 103 11.60 10.12 15.58
C LEU A 103 11.95 11.29 16.48
N GLU A 104 12.09 11.03 17.78
CA GLU A 104 12.53 12.01 18.78
C GLU A 104 13.99 11.78 19.17
N ASN A 105 14.35 10.52 19.42
CA ASN A 105 15.68 10.11 19.88
C ASN A 105 16.31 9.12 18.90
N LYS A 106 15.71 7.90 18.79
CA LYS A 106 16.31 6.81 18.01
C LYS A 106 15.22 5.90 17.42
N ALA A 107 15.38 5.50 16.16
CA ALA A 107 14.50 4.55 15.51
C ALA A 107 15.25 3.34 14.96
N GLY A 108 14.62 2.17 15.04
CA GLY A 108 15.16 0.91 14.53
C GLY A 108 14.52 0.50 13.19
N TYR A 109 15.32 -0.08 12.32
CA TYR A 109 14.86 -0.54 11.00
C TYR A 109 15.30 -1.97 10.71
N LEU A 110 14.36 -2.79 10.27
CA LEU A 110 14.65 -4.10 9.68
C LEU A 110 14.85 -3.93 8.18
N ASN A 111 16.11 -3.99 7.74
CA ASN A 111 16.45 -3.73 6.34
C ASN A 111 16.42 -5.01 5.51
N THR A 112 15.29 -5.28 4.88
CA THR A 112 15.01 -6.49 4.11
C THR A 112 14.87 -6.26 2.60
N GLY A 113 15.23 -5.06 2.10
CA GLY A 113 15.12 -4.78 0.68
C GLY A 113 15.29 -3.32 0.31
N ALA A 114 15.07 -3.01 -0.96
CA ALA A 114 15.25 -1.66 -1.51
C ALA A 114 14.34 -0.63 -0.82
N TRP A 115 13.09 -0.98 -0.54
CA TRP A 115 12.14 -0.08 0.10
C TRP A 115 12.46 0.16 1.57
N ALA A 116 12.84 -0.89 2.30
CA ALA A 116 13.33 -0.77 3.67
C ALA A 116 14.59 0.10 3.75
N SER A 117 15.55 -0.11 2.83
CA SER A 117 16.75 0.72 2.72
C SER A 117 16.43 2.19 2.45
N LYS A 118 15.41 2.46 1.61
CA LYS A 118 14.94 3.82 1.31
C LYS A 118 14.31 4.46 2.54
N ALA A 119 13.44 3.73 3.25
CA ALA A 119 12.82 4.22 4.47
C ALA A 119 13.86 4.59 5.54
N LEU A 120 14.85 3.72 5.77
CA LEU A 120 15.97 4.00 6.67
C LEU A 120 16.77 5.23 6.24
N LYS A 121 17.06 5.38 4.93
CA LYS A 121 17.78 6.54 4.41
C LYS A 121 17.03 7.84 4.64
N GLU A 122 15.73 7.86 4.44
CA GLU A 122 14.89 9.04 4.71
C GLU A 122 14.88 9.39 6.19
N ALA A 123 14.78 8.41 7.09
CA ALA A 123 14.78 8.64 8.52
C ALA A 123 16.11 9.24 9.02
N LYS A 124 17.24 8.81 8.47
CA LYS A 124 18.57 9.36 8.80
C LYS A 124 18.74 10.85 8.52
N ILE A 125 17.84 11.46 7.75
CA ILE A 125 17.82 12.91 7.52
C ILE A 125 17.30 13.64 8.76
N PHE A 126 16.44 12.98 9.55
CA PHE A 126 15.75 13.59 10.69
C PHE A 126 16.41 13.30 12.03
N GLY A 127 17.17 12.22 12.16
CA GLY A 127 17.78 11.87 13.43
C GLY A 127 18.50 10.52 13.41
N ASP A 128 18.69 9.95 14.61
CA ASP A 128 19.37 8.67 14.77
C ASP A 128 18.46 7.51 14.33
N ALA A 129 18.68 7.01 13.13
CA ALA A 129 18.01 5.84 12.58
C ALA A 129 19.02 4.74 12.31
N ILE A 130 18.84 3.61 12.97
CA ILE A 130 19.79 2.50 12.95
C ILE A 130 19.22 1.26 12.24
N GLU A 131 20.08 0.50 11.60
CA GLU A 131 19.78 -0.80 11.06
C GLU A 131 19.91 -1.86 12.15
N ILE A 132 18.78 -2.39 12.63
CA ILE A 132 18.77 -3.42 13.67
C ILE A 132 19.23 -4.77 13.12
N ALA A 133 18.72 -5.13 11.94
CA ALA A 133 19.15 -6.30 11.21
C ALA A 133 18.95 -6.09 9.70
N SER A 134 19.71 -6.84 8.90
CA SER A 134 19.66 -6.74 7.44
C SER A 134 19.91 -8.08 6.80
N SER A 135 19.33 -8.30 5.63
CA SER A 135 19.64 -9.42 4.75
C SER A 135 20.42 -9.00 3.49
N LYS A 136 21.06 -7.84 3.54
CA LYS A 136 21.85 -7.28 2.45
C LYS A 136 23.08 -8.14 2.10
N ASP A 137 23.63 -8.83 3.09
CA ASP A 137 24.74 -9.77 2.97
C ASP A 137 24.48 -10.86 1.91
N ASN A 138 23.22 -11.22 1.71
CA ASN A 138 22.80 -12.22 0.73
C ASN A 138 21.73 -11.66 -0.23
N ASN A 139 21.94 -10.45 -0.73
CA ASN A 139 21.08 -9.80 -1.71
C ASN A 139 19.59 -9.78 -1.33
N PHE A 140 19.28 -9.67 -0.04
CA PHE A 140 17.90 -9.61 0.48
C PHE A 140 17.03 -10.82 0.13
N ASN A 141 17.63 -12.01 -0.01
CA ASN A 141 16.91 -13.23 -0.38
C ASN A 141 16.28 -13.96 0.83
N TYR A 142 16.41 -13.43 2.03
CA TYR A 142 15.80 -13.96 3.25
C TYR A 142 15.30 -12.84 4.17
N ILE A 143 14.51 -13.20 5.17
CA ILE A 143 14.12 -12.32 6.27
C ILE A 143 14.94 -12.70 7.51
N PRO A 144 15.69 -11.76 8.13
CA PRO A 144 16.38 -12.01 9.39
C PRO A 144 15.41 -12.48 10.48
N LYS A 145 15.82 -13.45 11.28
CA LYS A 145 14.98 -14.02 12.35
C LYS A 145 15.56 -13.75 13.74
N GLU A 146 16.88 -13.57 13.81
CA GLU A 146 17.60 -13.40 15.07
C GLU A 146 18.09 -11.97 15.16
N TYR A 147 17.37 -11.16 15.93
CA TYR A 147 17.74 -9.78 16.28
C TYR A 147 16.99 -9.39 17.56
N SER A 148 17.49 -8.40 18.26
CA SER A 148 16.82 -7.79 19.41
C SER A 148 16.34 -6.39 19.06
N ILE A 149 15.17 -6.03 19.58
CA ILE A 149 14.61 -4.68 19.43
C ILE A 149 14.81 -3.99 20.79
N ASP A 150 15.62 -2.93 20.79
CA ASP A 150 15.90 -2.17 21.99
C ASP A 150 14.63 -1.43 22.44
N SER A 151 14.31 -1.49 23.72
CA SER A 151 13.09 -0.87 24.28
C SER A 151 13.14 0.66 24.34
N ASP A 152 14.30 1.26 24.09
CA ASP A 152 14.52 2.72 24.05
C ASP A 152 14.27 3.33 22.68
N LEU A 153 13.84 2.55 21.68
CA LEU A 153 13.49 3.04 20.38
C LEU A 153 12.15 3.79 20.40
N ASP A 154 12.07 4.91 19.72
CA ASP A 154 10.82 5.64 19.49
C ASP A 154 9.86 4.80 18.63
N TYR A 155 10.41 4.08 17.64
CA TYR A 155 9.68 3.11 16.83
C TYR A 155 10.61 2.09 16.16
N PHE A 156 10.01 0.97 15.77
CA PHE A 156 10.66 -0.06 14.94
C PHE A 156 9.95 -0.17 13.60
N HIS A 157 10.71 -0.01 12.50
CA HIS A 157 10.14 -0.02 11.14
C HIS A 157 10.44 -1.31 10.40
N ILE A 158 9.41 -1.88 9.77
CA ILE A 158 9.50 -3.04 8.89
C ILE A 158 8.88 -2.75 7.53
N THR A 159 9.32 -3.48 6.50
CA THR A 159 8.65 -3.55 5.18
C THR A 159 8.11 -4.97 5.03
N SER A 160 6.79 -5.11 5.10
CA SER A 160 6.14 -6.42 5.19
C SER A 160 6.34 -7.29 3.93
N ASN A 161 6.43 -6.67 2.76
CA ASN A 161 6.58 -7.37 1.48
C ASN A 161 7.53 -6.63 0.54
N ASN A 162 8.61 -7.29 0.17
CA ASN A 162 9.68 -6.73 -0.67
C ASN A 162 9.46 -7.12 -2.14
N THR A 163 8.83 -6.28 -2.91
CA THR A 163 8.41 -6.55 -4.29
C THR A 163 9.54 -6.74 -5.29
N ILE A 164 10.73 -6.20 -5.01
CA ILE A 164 11.91 -6.33 -5.88
C ILE A 164 12.62 -7.67 -5.63
N PHE A 165 12.77 -8.06 -4.36
CA PHE A 165 13.52 -9.25 -3.97
C PHE A 165 12.64 -10.48 -3.73
N GLY A 166 11.32 -10.30 -3.65
CA GLY A 166 10.35 -11.39 -3.52
C GLY A 166 10.28 -12.01 -2.13
N THR A 167 10.73 -11.30 -1.10
CA THR A 167 10.65 -11.77 0.30
C THR A 167 9.49 -11.10 1.03
N GLN A 168 8.86 -11.82 1.96
CA GLN A 168 7.72 -11.34 2.75
C GLN A 168 7.86 -11.75 4.21
N ILE A 169 7.59 -10.81 5.12
CA ILE A 169 7.49 -11.08 6.55
C ILE A 169 6.17 -11.81 6.82
N LYS A 170 6.26 -13.06 7.28
CA LYS A 170 5.10 -13.90 7.58
C LYS A 170 4.58 -13.70 9.00
N HIS A 171 5.48 -13.41 9.92
CA HIS A 171 5.17 -13.18 11.33
C HIS A 171 5.64 -11.78 11.69
N ILE A 172 4.69 -10.95 12.09
CA ILE A 172 4.98 -9.59 12.58
C ILE A 172 5.82 -9.73 13.86
N PRO A 173 6.92 -8.98 13.99
CA PRO A 173 7.73 -9.01 15.21
C PRO A 173 6.88 -8.67 16.46
N ASP A 174 7.02 -9.46 17.50
CA ASP A 174 6.45 -9.18 18.81
C ASP A 174 7.35 -8.17 19.56
N THR A 175 6.80 -7.03 19.92
CA THR A 175 7.53 -5.93 20.55
C THR A 175 6.60 -4.95 21.24
N ASP A 176 7.02 -4.40 22.37
CA ASP A 176 6.35 -3.30 23.07
C ASP A 176 6.67 -1.93 22.46
N VAL A 177 7.67 -1.85 21.56
CA VAL A 177 8.02 -0.63 20.85
C VAL A 177 6.96 -0.34 19.76
N CYS A 178 6.69 0.93 19.52
CA CYS A 178 5.78 1.35 18.45
C CYS A 178 6.21 0.73 17.11
N LEU A 179 5.40 -0.16 16.55
CA LEU A 179 5.71 -0.82 15.28
C LEU A 179 5.14 -0.03 14.11
N VAL A 180 6.00 0.31 13.16
CA VAL A 180 5.64 0.91 11.87
C VAL A 180 5.85 -0.11 10.77
N SER A 181 4.82 -0.39 10.00
CA SER A 181 4.89 -1.35 8.89
C SER A 181 4.53 -0.71 7.55
N ASP A 182 5.49 -0.68 6.63
CA ASP A 182 5.19 -0.42 5.22
C ASP A 182 4.55 -1.68 4.61
N MET A 183 3.25 -1.60 4.38
CA MET A 183 2.43 -2.66 3.80
C MET A 183 1.89 -2.28 2.41
N SER A 184 2.56 -1.39 1.71
CA SER A 184 2.09 -0.82 0.42
C SER A 184 1.70 -1.85 -0.62
N SER A 185 2.30 -3.04 -0.60
CA SER A 185 2.10 -4.08 -1.61
C SER A 185 1.34 -5.31 -1.12
N ASP A 186 1.02 -5.41 0.18
CA ASP A 186 0.36 -6.60 0.71
C ASP A 186 -0.73 -6.32 1.77
N ILE A 187 -1.05 -5.04 2.04
CA ILE A 187 -2.19 -4.69 2.87
C ILE A 187 -3.48 -5.26 2.27
N PHE A 188 -4.37 -5.80 3.10
CA PHE A 188 -5.61 -6.48 2.72
C PHE A 188 -5.44 -7.75 1.86
N SER A 189 -4.21 -8.18 1.56
CA SER A 189 -3.97 -9.41 0.79
C SER A 189 -4.14 -10.68 1.63
N ARG A 190 -4.05 -10.55 2.94
CA ARG A 190 -4.17 -11.63 3.92
C ARG A 190 -4.72 -11.09 5.23
N LYS A 191 -5.24 -11.99 6.06
CA LYS A 191 -5.57 -11.64 7.43
C LYS A 191 -4.30 -11.34 8.22
N ILE A 192 -4.31 -10.30 9.01
CA ILE A 192 -3.24 -9.90 9.93
C ILE A 192 -3.81 -10.03 11.34
N ASP A 193 -3.09 -10.75 12.18
CA ASP A 193 -3.44 -10.90 13.60
C ASP A 193 -2.59 -9.94 14.42
#